data_ca5f9d806e304497a0d7d35142f31c1a
#
_entry.id   ca5f9d806e304497a0d7d35142f31c1a
#
_cell.length_a   1.000
_cell.length_b   1.000
_cell.length_c   1.000
_cell.angle_alpha   90.00
_cell.angle_beta   90.00
_cell.angle_gamma   90.00
#
_symmetry.space_group_name_H-M   'P 1'
#
loop_
_entity.id
_entity.type
_entity.pdbx_description
1 polymer ?
#
loop_
_entity_poly.entity_id
_entity_poly.type
_entity_poly.pdbx_seq_one_letter_code
_entity_poly.pdbx_strand_id
1 'polypeptide(L)'
;MNIILNCCAEKGWAGYSLEKSGRVIEKDSYKLPTDDSSKLKEFVFDAIIKGLKVARMHINHDDLLLIALQNAHMVEWLNGSRDYQGYEKYLDDISDIIETLDCRYLFAKKDMKKVKKMLSEYSKKEVLTSASSLLEEFE
;
A
#
# COMPACT_ATOMS: atom_id res chain seq x y z
N MET A 1 4.45 -7.32 18.91
CA MET A 1 5.35 -7.22 17.75
C MET A 1 4.83 -6.16 16.80
N ASN A 2 5.72 -5.41 16.15
CA ASN A 2 5.32 -4.37 15.22
C ASN A 2 5.28 -4.91 13.80
N ILE A 3 4.19 -4.62 13.11
CA ILE A 3 4.01 -4.92 11.69
C ILE A 3 3.91 -3.58 10.97
N ILE A 4 4.65 -3.41 9.89
CA ILE A 4 4.67 -2.16 9.13
C ILE A 4 4.09 -2.43 7.75
N LEU A 5 3.01 -1.73 7.41
CA LEU A 5 2.45 -1.70 6.06
C LEU A 5 2.87 -0.40 5.39
N ASN A 6 3.76 -0.50 4.41
CA ASN A 6 4.22 0.64 3.62
C ASN A 6 3.36 0.73 2.36
N CYS A 7 2.76 1.89 2.09
CA CYS A 7 1.91 2.10 0.93
C CYS A 7 2.40 3.31 0.14
N CYS A 8 2.53 3.17 -1.17
CA CYS A 8 3.01 4.24 -2.02
C CYS A 8 2.49 4.11 -3.45
N ALA A 9 2.56 5.21 -4.18
CA ALA A 9 2.27 5.27 -5.60
C ALA A 9 3.20 6.28 -6.26
N GLU A 10 3.58 6.00 -7.49
CA GLU A 10 4.30 6.91 -8.36
C GLU A 10 3.67 6.87 -9.74
N LYS A 11 4.17 7.72 -10.64
CA LYS A 11 3.70 7.74 -12.01
C LYS A 11 3.80 6.34 -12.62
N GLY A 12 2.66 5.78 -12.97
CA GLY A 12 2.58 4.51 -13.68
C GLY A 12 2.44 3.26 -12.82
N TRP A 13 2.63 3.34 -11.48
CA TRP A 13 2.47 2.18 -10.62
C TRP A 13 2.08 2.56 -9.18
N ALA A 14 1.52 1.59 -8.48
CA ALA A 14 1.24 1.70 -7.04
C ALA A 14 1.55 0.36 -6.37
N GLY A 15 1.72 0.37 -5.07
CA GLY A 15 2.01 -0.88 -4.37
C GLY A 15 2.11 -0.74 -2.86
N TYR A 16 2.32 -1.88 -2.22
CA TYR A 16 2.52 -1.97 -0.78
C TYR A 16 3.55 -3.03 -0.44
N SER A 17 4.14 -2.91 0.75
CA SER A 17 4.95 -3.95 1.35
C SER A 17 4.58 -4.12 2.82
N LEU A 18 4.60 -5.35 3.29
CA LEU A 18 4.32 -5.69 4.68
C LEU A 18 5.59 -6.23 5.33
N GLU A 19 6.03 -5.57 6.40
CA GLU A 19 7.23 -5.95 7.14
C GLU A 19 6.87 -6.46 8.53
N LYS A 20 7.51 -7.56 8.92
CA LYS A 20 7.40 -8.12 10.27
C LYS A 20 8.79 -8.49 10.75
N SER A 21 9.20 -7.97 11.91
CA SER A 21 10.53 -8.21 12.48
C SER A 21 11.66 -7.81 11.53
N GLY A 22 11.48 -6.71 10.80
CA GLY A 22 12.48 -6.19 9.87
C GLY A 22 12.57 -6.92 8.55
N ARG A 23 11.67 -7.87 8.28
CA ARG A 23 11.64 -8.62 7.02
C ARG A 23 10.37 -8.33 6.25
N VAL A 24 10.50 -8.18 4.94
CA VAL A 24 9.34 -8.06 4.04
C VAL A 24 8.73 -9.45 3.88
N ILE A 25 7.51 -9.63 4.37
CA ILE A 25 6.79 -10.92 4.30
C ILE A 25 5.78 -10.97 3.17
N GLU A 26 5.29 -9.80 2.73
CA GLU A 26 4.38 -9.66 1.60
C GLU A 26 4.71 -8.37 0.87
N LYS A 27 4.56 -8.38 -0.44
CA LYS A 27 4.66 -7.19 -1.27
C LYS A 27 3.90 -7.38 -2.56
N ASP A 28 3.38 -6.29 -3.10
CA ASP A 28 2.79 -6.27 -4.42
C ASP A 28 2.93 -4.88 -5.01
N SER A 29 3.14 -4.82 -6.32
CA SER A 29 3.06 -3.58 -7.07
C SER A 29 2.39 -3.87 -8.41
N TYR A 30 1.62 -2.91 -8.88
CA TYR A 30 0.79 -3.09 -10.06
C TYR A 30 0.82 -1.83 -10.91
N LYS A 31 0.68 -2.03 -12.21
CA LYS A 31 0.64 -0.96 -13.19
C LYS A 31 -0.69 -0.20 -13.08
N LEU A 32 -0.61 1.12 -13.12
CA LEU A 32 -1.77 1.99 -13.08
C LEU A 32 -2.36 2.20 -14.47
N PRO A 33 -3.68 2.40 -14.59
CA PRO A 33 -4.34 2.64 -15.87
C PRO A 33 -4.08 4.03 -16.45
N THR A 34 -3.46 4.93 -15.67
CA THR A 34 -3.18 6.30 -16.09
C THR A 34 -1.87 6.81 -15.48
N ASP A 35 -1.21 7.73 -16.18
CA ASP A 35 -0.04 8.45 -15.68
C ASP A 35 -0.40 9.81 -15.06
N ASP A 36 -1.68 10.11 -14.88
CA ASP A 36 -2.16 11.36 -14.34
C ASP A 36 -1.74 11.51 -12.86
N SER A 37 -0.79 12.40 -12.61
CA SER A 37 -0.26 12.65 -11.27
C SER A 37 -1.29 13.23 -10.30
N SER A 38 -2.38 13.83 -10.79
CA SER A 38 -3.46 14.35 -9.95
C SER A 38 -4.23 13.23 -9.23
N LYS A 39 -4.11 11.99 -9.71
CA LYS A 39 -4.79 10.81 -9.16
C LYS A 39 -3.89 9.97 -8.23
N LEU A 40 -2.65 10.37 -7.99
CA LEU A 40 -1.73 9.60 -7.15
C LEU A 40 -2.27 9.34 -5.75
N LYS A 41 -2.95 10.31 -5.14
CA LYS A 41 -3.54 10.13 -3.80
C LYS A 41 -4.59 9.02 -3.79
N GLU A 42 -5.43 8.96 -4.82
CA GLU A 42 -6.42 7.89 -4.97
C GLU A 42 -5.75 6.52 -5.06
N PHE A 43 -4.66 6.42 -5.79
CA PHE A 43 -3.91 5.17 -5.93
C PHE A 43 -3.19 4.77 -4.65
N VAL A 44 -2.72 5.74 -3.85
CA VAL A 44 -2.18 5.44 -2.52
C VAL A 44 -3.27 4.89 -1.61
N PHE A 45 -4.46 5.48 -1.59
CA PHE A 45 -5.60 4.96 -0.84
C PHE A 45 -5.95 3.53 -1.27
N ASP A 46 -5.95 3.27 -2.57
CA ASP A 46 -6.20 1.92 -3.10
C ASP A 46 -5.14 0.92 -2.64
N ALA A 47 -3.87 1.33 -2.62
CA ALA A 47 -2.78 0.51 -2.12
C ALA A 47 -2.94 0.21 -0.62
N ILE A 48 -3.42 1.18 0.16
CA ILE A 48 -3.74 0.97 1.58
C ILE A 48 -4.83 -0.10 1.73
N ILE A 49 -5.89 0.00 0.96
CA ILE A 49 -7.01 -0.96 1.01
C ILE A 49 -6.52 -2.38 0.69
N LYS A 50 -5.78 -2.53 -0.41
CA LYS A 50 -5.21 -3.82 -0.81
C LYS A 50 -4.22 -4.36 0.23
N GLY A 51 -3.35 -3.50 0.72
CA GLY A 51 -2.36 -3.86 1.73
C GLY A 51 -2.99 -4.27 3.07
N LEU A 52 -4.03 -3.59 3.51
CA LEU A 52 -4.75 -3.93 4.74
C LEU A 52 -5.43 -5.30 4.64
N LYS A 53 -5.98 -5.64 3.49
CA LYS A 53 -6.57 -6.97 3.26
C LYS A 53 -5.54 -8.09 3.36
N VAL A 54 -4.33 -7.85 2.90
CA VAL A 54 -3.21 -8.79 3.04
C VAL A 54 -2.71 -8.81 4.48
N ALA A 55 -2.50 -7.64 5.08
CA ALA A 55 -2.02 -7.51 6.46
C ALA A 55 -2.92 -8.25 7.46
N ARG A 56 -4.23 -8.21 7.23
CA ARG A 56 -5.22 -8.88 8.09
C ARG A 56 -4.93 -10.37 8.28
N MET A 57 -4.34 -11.02 7.28
CA MET A 57 -3.99 -12.45 7.34
C MET A 57 -2.75 -12.73 8.19
N HIS A 58 -1.99 -11.72 8.56
CA HIS A 58 -0.72 -11.85 9.29
C HIS A 58 -0.73 -11.19 10.68
N ILE A 59 -1.83 -10.57 11.06
CA ILE A 59 -1.94 -9.80 12.30
C ILE A 59 -2.52 -10.66 13.42
N ASN A 60 -1.87 -10.59 14.60
CA ASN A 60 -2.39 -11.13 15.86
C ASN A 60 -2.89 -9.97 16.74
N HIS A 61 -3.77 -10.26 17.70
CA HIS A 61 -4.42 -9.23 18.50
C HIS A 61 -3.46 -8.36 19.34
N ASP A 62 -2.29 -8.87 19.68
CA ASP A 62 -1.27 -8.16 20.47
C ASP A 62 -0.25 -7.42 19.59
N ASP A 63 -0.38 -7.50 18.27
CA ASP A 63 0.47 -6.75 17.34
C ASP A 63 0.09 -5.27 17.29
N LEU A 64 1.04 -4.43 16.92
CA LEU A 64 0.80 -3.05 16.53
C LEU A 64 1.03 -2.91 15.03
N LEU A 65 0.00 -2.49 14.32
CA LEU A 65 0.09 -2.24 12.87
C LEU A 65 0.40 -0.77 12.63
N LEU A 66 1.55 -0.51 12.03
CA LEU A 66 1.93 0.82 11.57
C LEU A 66 1.63 0.91 10.07
N ILE A 67 0.74 1.82 9.69
CA ILE A 67 0.41 2.08 8.28
C ILE A 67 1.18 3.32 7.86
N ALA A 68 2.20 3.14 7.03
CA ALA A 68 3.18 4.18 6.71
C ALA A 68 2.96 4.73 5.30
N LEU A 69 2.91 6.05 5.20
CA LEU A 69 2.73 6.79 3.95
C LEU A 69 3.77 7.90 3.86
N GLN A 70 4.05 8.35 2.65
CA GLN A 70 4.94 9.49 2.43
C GLN A 70 4.23 10.84 2.61
N ASN A 71 2.97 10.94 2.22
CA ASN A 71 2.21 12.19 2.21
C ASN A 71 1.67 12.54 3.59
N ALA A 72 2.17 13.62 4.19
CA ALA A 72 1.78 14.07 5.52
C ALA A 72 0.29 14.44 5.61
N HIS A 73 -0.28 15.06 4.56
CA HIS A 73 -1.70 15.44 4.55
C HIS A 73 -2.60 14.21 4.58
N MET A 74 -2.26 13.17 3.84
CA MET A 74 -3.01 11.91 3.86
C MET A 74 -2.96 11.25 5.23
N VAL A 75 -1.82 11.30 5.90
CA VAL A 75 -1.69 10.79 7.28
C VAL A 75 -2.62 11.57 8.21
N GLU A 76 -2.65 12.89 8.10
CA GLU A 76 -3.56 13.74 8.89
C GLU A 76 -5.03 13.38 8.64
N TRP A 77 -5.43 13.19 7.39
CA TRP A 77 -6.80 12.81 7.03
C TRP A 77 -7.19 11.46 7.65
N LEU A 78 -6.30 10.48 7.57
CA LEU A 78 -6.53 9.15 8.13
C LEU A 78 -6.59 9.17 9.66
N ASN A 79 -5.91 10.11 10.30
CA ASN A 79 -5.95 10.33 11.74
C ASN A 79 -7.12 11.22 12.21
N GLY A 80 -8.03 11.58 11.29
CA GLY A 80 -9.27 12.27 11.64
C GLY A 80 -9.38 13.75 11.27
N SER A 81 -8.39 14.35 10.59
CA SER A 81 -8.52 15.68 10.03
C SER A 81 -9.62 15.71 8.96
N ARG A 82 -10.36 16.81 8.86
CA ARG A 82 -11.50 16.92 7.96
C ARG A 82 -11.23 17.69 6.66
N ASP A 83 -9.96 17.91 6.31
CA ASP A 83 -9.57 18.66 5.12
C ASP A 83 -9.52 17.80 3.84
N TYR A 84 -10.17 16.66 3.83
CA TYR A 84 -10.06 15.62 2.80
C TYR A 84 -11.14 15.69 1.71
N GLN A 85 -11.44 16.81 1.19
CA GLN A 85 -12.50 16.96 0.18
C GLN A 85 -12.31 15.98 -0.99
N GLY A 86 -13.37 15.19 -1.27
CA GLY A 86 -13.40 14.29 -2.41
C GLY A 86 -12.86 12.87 -2.16
N TYR A 87 -12.40 12.55 -0.94
CA TYR A 87 -11.82 11.24 -0.64
C TYR A 87 -12.62 10.44 0.41
N GLU A 88 -13.81 10.86 0.72
CA GLU A 88 -14.66 10.28 1.78
C GLU A 88 -14.88 8.77 1.58
N LYS A 89 -15.11 8.34 0.35
CA LYS A 89 -15.33 6.93 0.04
C LYS A 89 -14.11 6.06 0.40
N TYR A 90 -12.92 6.53 0.06
CA TYR A 90 -11.68 5.80 0.39
C TYR A 90 -11.47 5.72 1.89
N LEU A 91 -11.71 6.81 2.60
CA LEU A 91 -11.55 6.86 4.06
C LEU A 91 -12.57 5.95 4.75
N ASP A 92 -13.80 5.91 4.26
CA ASP A 92 -14.84 5.00 4.77
C ASP A 92 -14.47 3.54 4.54
N ASP A 93 -14.00 3.19 3.35
CA ASP A 93 -13.57 1.83 3.02
C ASP A 93 -12.39 1.39 3.90
N ILE A 94 -11.42 2.26 4.13
CA ILE A 94 -10.27 1.99 5.00
C ILE A 94 -10.75 1.79 6.44
N SER A 95 -11.63 2.65 6.93
CA SER A 95 -12.19 2.55 8.28
C SER A 95 -12.93 1.23 8.48
N ASP A 96 -13.72 0.80 7.50
CA ASP A 96 -14.45 -0.46 7.54
C ASP A 96 -13.50 -1.66 7.67
N ILE A 97 -12.39 -1.65 6.93
CA ILE A 97 -11.41 -2.73 7.01
C ILE A 97 -10.70 -2.71 8.37
N ILE A 98 -10.31 -1.52 8.86
CA ILE A 98 -9.63 -1.36 10.13
C ILE A 98 -10.50 -1.85 11.29
N GLU A 99 -11.81 -1.63 11.25
CA GLU A 99 -12.74 -2.14 12.27
C GLU A 99 -12.74 -3.67 12.36
N THR A 100 -12.37 -4.36 11.27
CA THR A 100 -12.25 -5.82 11.27
C THR A 100 -10.92 -6.33 11.81
N LEU A 101 -9.94 -5.44 12.03
CA LEU A 101 -8.63 -5.81 12.55
C LEU A 101 -8.69 -5.91 14.08
N ASP A 102 -8.20 -7.03 14.61
CA ASP A 102 -8.14 -7.25 16.05
C ASP A 102 -6.75 -6.87 16.58
N CYS A 103 -6.36 -5.61 16.37
CA CYS A 103 -5.06 -5.10 16.83
C CYS A 103 -5.09 -3.58 16.95
N ARG A 104 -4.08 -3.02 17.61
CA ARG A 104 -3.85 -1.57 17.63
C ARG A 104 -3.22 -1.15 16.32
N TYR A 105 -3.51 0.06 15.88
CA TYR A 105 -2.97 0.59 14.64
C TYR A 105 -2.61 2.07 14.78
N LEU A 106 -1.74 2.54 13.87
CA LEU A 106 -1.32 3.93 13.78
C LEU A 106 -0.99 4.28 12.34
N PHE A 107 -1.47 5.41 11.86
CA PHE A 107 -1.04 5.98 10.57
C PHE A 107 0.14 6.92 10.83
N ALA A 108 1.22 6.78 10.05
CA ALA A 108 2.42 7.56 10.25
C ALA A 108 3.07 7.94 8.92
N LYS A 109 3.73 9.10 8.92
CA LYS A 109 4.57 9.53 7.80
C LYS A 109 5.92 8.80 7.86
N LYS A 110 6.38 8.33 6.71
CA LYS A 110 7.67 7.65 6.59
C LYS A 110 8.29 7.97 5.23
N ASP A 111 9.63 8.10 5.19
CA ASP A 111 10.37 8.19 3.93
C ASP A 111 10.23 6.86 3.17
N MET A 112 9.74 6.93 1.94
CA MET A 112 9.45 5.77 1.11
C MET A 112 10.50 5.49 0.04
N LYS A 113 11.64 6.16 0.05
CA LYS A 113 12.66 6.03 -1.00
C LYS A 113 13.08 4.58 -1.23
N LYS A 114 13.40 3.86 -0.17
CA LYS A 114 13.80 2.45 -0.25
C LYS A 114 12.64 1.53 -0.66
N VAL A 115 11.46 1.78 -0.12
CA VAL A 115 10.25 1.01 -0.44
C VAL A 115 9.87 1.20 -1.90
N LYS A 116 9.89 2.43 -2.41
CA LYS A 116 9.60 2.74 -3.81
C LYS A 116 10.56 2.04 -4.75
N LYS A 117 11.85 2.05 -4.43
CA LYS A 117 12.86 1.35 -5.23
C LYS A 117 12.57 -0.15 -5.31
N MET A 118 12.31 -0.79 -4.20
CA MET A 118 11.99 -2.21 -4.13
C MET A 118 10.72 -2.55 -4.92
N LEU A 119 9.65 -1.80 -4.75
CA LEU A 119 8.38 -2.06 -5.40
C LEU A 119 8.43 -1.76 -6.90
N SER A 120 9.16 -0.73 -7.31
CA SER A 120 9.37 -0.42 -8.73
C SER A 120 10.11 -1.56 -9.43
N GLU A 121 11.14 -2.10 -8.83
CA GLU A 121 11.90 -3.23 -9.36
C GLU A 121 11.03 -4.49 -9.45
N TYR A 122 10.20 -4.74 -8.45
CA TYR A 122 9.26 -5.86 -8.43
C TYR A 122 8.24 -5.77 -9.56
N SER A 123 7.66 -4.60 -9.78
CA SER A 123 6.72 -4.35 -10.88
C SER A 123 7.34 -4.63 -12.25
N LYS A 124 8.58 -4.19 -12.47
CA LYS A 124 9.32 -4.47 -13.71
C LYS A 124 9.58 -5.95 -13.91
N LYS A 125 9.94 -6.67 -12.86
CA LYS A 125 10.17 -8.12 -12.89
C LYS A 125 8.91 -8.88 -13.30
N GLU A 126 7.76 -8.53 -12.75
CA GLU A 126 6.50 -9.20 -13.08
C GLU A 126 6.13 -9.03 -14.56
N VAL A 127 6.30 -7.84 -15.10
CA VAL A 127 6.06 -7.57 -16.52
C VAL A 127 6.97 -8.43 -17.40
N LEU A 128 8.25 -8.50 -17.08
CA LEU A 128 9.21 -9.32 -17.83
C LEU A 128 8.89 -10.80 -17.74
N THR A 129 8.53 -11.31 -16.58
CA THR A 129 8.16 -12.72 -16.37
C THR A 129 6.89 -13.06 -17.15
N SER A 130 5.89 -12.21 -17.14
CA SER A 130 4.65 -12.40 -17.91
C SER A 130 4.92 -12.45 -19.42
N ALA A 131 5.77 -11.54 -19.93
CA ALA A 131 6.15 -11.53 -21.34
C ALA A 131 6.89 -12.80 -21.74
N SER A 132 7.81 -13.29 -20.90
CA SER A 132 8.54 -14.52 -21.13
C SER A 132 7.61 -15.74 -21.17
N SER A 133 6.64 -15.81 -20.25
CA SER A 133 5.65 -16.89 -20.22
C SER A 133 4.78 -16.91 -21.46
N LEU A 134 4.38 -15.74 -21.96
CA LEU A 134 3.61 -15.63 -23.20
C LEU A 134 4.41 -16.11 -24.41
N LEU A 135 5.71 -15.78 -24.48
CA LEU A 135 6.59 -16.23 -25.55
C LEU A 135 6.77 -17.75 -25.54
N GLU A 136 6.88 -18.36 -24.38
CA GLU A 136 7.00 -19.81 -24.22
C GLU A 136 5.76 -20.55 -24.71
N GLU A 137 4.58 -19.99 -24.53
CA GLU A 137 3.32 -20.58 -25.00
C GLU A 137 3.20 -20.61 -26.52
N PHE A 138 3.93 -19.74 -27.23
CA PHE A 138 3.89 -19.66 -28.70
C PHE A 138 5.02 -20.41 -29.40
N GLU A 139 5.93 -20.98 -28.65
CA GLU A 139 6.99 -21.84 -29.17
C GLU A 139 6.57 -23.31 -29.18
#